data_5f860a7d793338eb8f53be1956a85911
#
_entry.id   5f860a7d793338eb8f53be1956a85911
#
_cell.length_a   1.000
_cell.length_b   1.000
_cell.length_c   1.000
_cell.angle_alpha   90.00
_cell.angle_beta   90.00
_cell.angle_gamma   90.00
#
_symmetry.space_group_name_H-M   'P 1'
#
loop_
_entity.id
_entity.type
_entity.pdbx_description
1 polymer ?
#
loop_
_entity_poly.entity_id
_entity_poly.type
_entity_poly.pdbx_seq_one_letter_code
_entity_poly.pdbx_strand_id
1 'polypeptide(L)'
;VPDGVEPVLGQDLAPGDAIVFVESSGLHANGASLARKIAAGLDEGLLTPLPDGRRFGEALLDPSIVYAELVARVLAAGAHVSYLSHITGHGFLKLMRTGSGLTYRIGELLPVPPVLTFLAEQAGMSDREAYTTLNMGVGFAVYCRAGDAATVVGEASALGLRAIVAGAVEEGPRRVVIDPIDVVLEGEEMVLHLGGDDA
;
A
#
# COMPACT_ATOMS: atom_id res chain seq x y z
N VAL A 1 -16.24 -5.21 14.46
CA VAL A 1 -16.80 -3.90 14.08
C VAL A 1 -17.49 -3.38 15.33
N PRO A 2 -17.25 -2.14 15.78
CA PRO A 2 -18.01 -1.56 16.89
C PRO A 2 -19.52 -1.61 16.60
N ASP A 3 -20.34 -1.81 17.62
CA ASP A 3 -21.81 -1.85 17.48
C ASP A 3 -22.31 -0.55 16.83
N GLY A 4 -23.08 -0.66 15.75
CA GLY A 4 -23.67 0.48 15.03
C GLY A 4 -22.79 1.09 13.93
N VAL A 5 -21.62 0.55 13.62
CA VAL A 5 -20.81 0.97 12.47
C VAL A 5 -21.02 -0.02 11.33
N GLU A 6 -21.52 0.47 10.20
CA GLU A 6 -21.66 -0.35 9.00
C GLU A 6 -20.26 -0.69 8.42
N PRO A 7 -20.05 -1.93 7.92
CA PRO A 7 -18.80 -2.32 7.29
C PRO A 7 -18.53 -1.51 6.01
N VAL A 8 -17.33 -0.96 5.90
CA VAL A 8 -16.88 -0.27 4.67
C VAL A 8 -16.39 -1.33 3.69
N LEU A 9 -17.25 -1.75 2.76
CA LEU A 9 -17.02 -2.86 1.84
C LEU A 9 -16.75 -2.43 0.38
N GLY A 10 -16.81 -1.14 0.09
CA GLY A 10 -16.56 -0.59 -1.24
C GLY A 10 -17.80 -0.46 -2.13
N GLN A 11 -19.02 -0.61 -1.57
CA GLN A 11 -20.27 -0.43 -2.35
C GLN A 11 -20.42 1.01 -2.85
N ASP A 12 -19.93 1.98 -2.07
CA ASP A 12 -20.04 3.41 -2.35
C ASP A 12 -18.83 3.98 -3.12
N LEU A 13 -17.86 3.13 -3.49
CA LEU A 13 -16.70 3.55 -4.24
C LEU A 13 -17.10 4.01 -5.65
N ALA A 14 -16.76 5.25 -5.98
CA ALA A 14 -17.19 5.90 -7.20
C ALA A 14 -16.08 6.74 -7.85
N PRO A 15 -16.20 7.02 -9.16
CA PRO A 15 -15.34 8.00 -9.81
C PRO A 15 -15.40 9.35 -9.08
N GLY A 16 -14.23 9.99 -8.90
CA GLY A 16 -14.06 11.22 -8.15
C GLY A 16 -13.71 11.02 -6.67
N ASP A 17 -13.75 9.79 -6.15
CA ASP A 17 -13.23 9.52 -4.81
C ASP A 17 -11.70 9.70 -4.80
N ALA A 18 -11.18 10.34 -3.75
CA ALA A 18 -9.76 10.48 -3.51
C ALA A 18 -9.15 9.17 -2.98
N ILE A 19 -7.91 8.93 -3.32
CA ILE A 19 -7.09 7.84 -2.77
C ILE A 19 -6.04 8.47 -1.87
N VAL A 20 -6.14 8.23 -0.56
CA VAL A 20 -5.16 8.69 0.43
C VAL A 20 -4.26 7.52 0.80
N PHE A 21 -2.95 7.67 0.57
CA PHE A 21 -1.94 6.73 1.01
C PHE A 21 -1.45 7.07 2.41
N VAL A 22 -1.25 6.04 3.23
CA VAL A 22 -0.64 6.10 4.55
C VAL A 22 0.61 5.24 4.55
N GLU A 23 1.70 5.78 5.09
CA GLU A 23 3.02 5.15 5.06
C GLU A 23 3.05 3.76 5.70
N SER A 24 4.04 2.96 5.27
CA SER A 24 4.49 1.76 5.96
C SER A 24 5.81 2.05 6.69
N SER A 25 6.07 1.33 7.78
CA SER A 25 7.36 1.38 8.48
C SER A 25 8.47 0.60 7.77
N GLY A 26 8.13 -0.21 6.78
CA GLY A 26 9.04 -1.11 6.09
C GLY A 26 8.32 -2.32 5.51
N LEU A 27 8.86 -3.51 5.75
CA LEU A 27 8.40 -4.75 5.12
C LEU A 27 6.95 -5.12 5.48
N HIS A 28 6.51 -4.87 6.70
CA HIS A 28 5.22 -5.30 7.24
C HIS A 28 5.02 -6.83 7.14
N ALA A 29 3.81 -7.26 6.71
CA ALA A 29 3.41 -8.66 6.78
C ALA A 29 3.95 -9.54 5.63
N ASN A 30 4.49 -8.96 4.54
CA ASN A 30 4.93 -9.74 3.38
C ASN A 30 6.36 -9.42 2.95
N GLY A 31 7.01 -10.38 2.25
CA GLY A 31 8.40 -10.23 1.80
C GLY A 31 9.44 -10.88 2.71
N ALA A 32 9.08 -11.42 3.89
CA ALA A 32 10.02 -12.03 4.82
C ALA A 32 10.75 -13.26 4.24
N SER A 33 10.11 -14.04 3.38
CA SER A 33 10.76 -15.16 2.67
C SER A 33 11.79 -14.67 1.66
N LEU A 34 11.46 -13.61 0.91
CA LEU A 34 12.38 -12.95 -0.01
C LEU A 34 13.58 -12.37 0.75
N ALA A 35 13.33 -11.65 1.84
CA ALA A 35 14.38 -11.06 2.67
C ALA A 35 15.35 -12.13 3.20
N ARG A 36 14.85 -13.25 3.69
CA ARG A 36 15.70 -14.39 4.15
C ARG A 36 16.52 -15.00 3.02
N LYS A 37 15.92 -15.16 1.83
CA LYS A 37 16.63 -15.68 0.65
C LYS A 37 17.75 -14.74 0.22
N ILE A 38 17.50 -13.42 0.21
CA ILE A 38 18.51 -12.41 -0.11
C ILE A 38 19.61 -12.43 0.94
N ALA A 39 19.29 -12.38 2.24
CA ALA A 39 20.27 -12.42 3.31
C ALA A 39 21.21 -13.64 3.23
N ALA A 40 20.69 -14.80 2.83
CA ALA A 40 21.48 -16.01 2.67
C ALA A 40 22.49 -15.94 1.50
N GLY A 41 22.29 -15.04 0.54
CA GLY A 41 23.18 -14.82 -0.60
C GLY A 41 24.16 -13.65 -0.43
N LEU A 42 24.04 -12.85 0.65
CA LEU A 42 24.91 -11.71 0.91
C LEU A 42 26.10 -12.13 1.78
N ASP A 43 27.30 -11.56 1.52
CA ASP A 43 28.52 -11.86 2.27
C ASP A 43 28.37 -11.58 3.77
N GLU A 44 27.73 -10.46 4.15
CA GLU A 44 27.46 -10.07 5.53
C GLU A 44 26.05 -10.49 6.02
N GLY A 45 25.26 -11.10 5.16
CA GLY A 45 23.91 -11.59 5.50
C GLY A 45 23.02 -10.47 6.04
N LEU A 46 22.42 -10.69 7.21
CA LEU A 46 21.59 -9.70 7.92
C LEU A 46 22.38 -8.51 8.48
N LEU A 47 23.70 -8.56 8.50
CA LEU A 47 24.56 -7.47 8.96
C LEU A 47 24.89 -6.47 7.83
N THR A 48 24.49 -6.76 6.59
CA THR A 48 24.68 -5.89 5.42
C THR A 48 24.16 -4.49 5.70
N PRO A 49 24.97 -3.42 5.52
CA PRO A 49 24.55 -2.06 5.76
C PRO A 49 23.56 -1.59 4.68
N LEU A 50 22.54 -0.85 5.11
CA LEU A 50 21.60 -0.17 4.24
C LEU A 50 22.03 1.30 4.01
N PRO A 51 21.49 1.98 2.97
CA PRO A 51 21.82 3.38 2.68
C PRO A 51 21.51 4.37 3.82
N ASP A 52 20.56 4.04 4.71
CA ASP A 52 20.20 4.83 5.89
C ASP A 52 21.11 4.62 7.11
N GLY A 53 22.16 3.80 6.97
CA GLY A 53 23.14 3.47 8.00
C GLY A 53 22.72 2.36 8.96
N ARG A 54 21.48 1.86 8.88
CA ARG A 54 21.03 0.68 9.64
C ARG A 54 21.53 -0.62 8.99
N ARG A 55 21.49 -1.70 9.73
CA ARG A 55 21.73 -3.04 9.19
C ARG A 55 20.46 -3.61 8.60
N PHE A 56 20.60 -4.44 7.57
CA PHE A 56 19.46 -5.09 6.91
C PHE A 56 18.56 -5.82 7.91
N GLY A 57 19.13 -6.62 8.82
CA GLY A 57 18.37 -7.33 9.84
C GLY A 57 17.63 -6.41 10.82
N GLU A 58 18.19 -5.25 11.17
CA GLU A 58 17.54 -4.26 12.02
C GLU A 58 16.30 -3.68 11.34
N ALA A 59 16.41 -3.31 10.08
CA ALA A 59 15.29 -2.76 9.31
C ALA A 59 14.15 -3.77 9.08
N LEU A 60 14.46 -5.08 9.05
CA LEU A 60 13.44 -6.13 8.96
C LEU A 60 12.64 -6.32 10.24
N LEU A 61 13.13 -5.80 11.37
CA LEU A 61 12.46 -5.89 12.68
C LEU A 61 11.56 -4.69 12.97
N ASP A 62 11.49 -3.70 12.08
CA ASP A 62 10.59 -2.56 12.24
C ASP A 62 9.14 -3.06 12.44
N PRO A 63 8.46 -2.65 13.52
CA PRO A 63 7.10 -3.12 13.80
C PRO A 63 6.13 -2.63 12.73
N SER A 64 5.22 -3.50 12.31
CA SER A 64 4.15 -3.11 11.39
C SER A 64 3.23 -2.06 12.02
N ILE A 65 2.86 -1.06 11.24
CA ILE A 65 1.89 -0.04 11.67
C ILE A 65 0.49 -0.68 11.76
N VAL A 66 -0.21 -0.43 12.87
CA VAL A 66 -1.60 -0.84 13.07
C VAL A 66 -2.52 0.34 12.76
N TYR A 67 -3.26 0.26 11.66
CA TYR A 67 -4.09 1.37 11.16
C TYR A 67 -5.49 1.44 11.78
N ALA A 68 -5.85 0.55 12.72
CA ALA A 68 -7.18 0.48 13.30
C ALA A 68 -7.60 1.79 14.00
N GLU A 69 -6.66 2.44 14.72
CA GLU A 69 -6.92 3.73 15.38
C GLU A 69 -7.16 4.84 14.35
N LEU A 70 -6.36 4.88 13.27
CA LEU A 70 -6.58 5.83 12.18
C LEU A 70 -7.98 5.70 11.58
N VAL A 71 -8.40 4.47 11.26
CA VAL A 71 -9.75 4.20 10.72
C VAL A 71 -10.82 4.67 11.68
N ALA A 72 -10.69 4.36 12.98
CA ALA A 72 -11.66 4.77 13.98
C ALA A 72 -11.78 6.31 14.08
N ARG A 73 -10.66 7.02 14.05
CA ARG A 73 -10.61 8.50 14.09
C ARG A 73 -11.20 9.14 12.85
N VAL A 74 -10.84 8.64 11.66
CA VAL A 74 -11.37 9.13 10.39
C VAL A 74 -12.90 8.99 10.32
N LEU A 75 -13.44 7.84 10.75
CA LEU A 75 -14.88 7.62 10.80
C LEU A 75 -15.56 8.50 11.87
N ALA A 76 -14.93 8.67 13.05
CA ALA A 76 -15.44 9.55 14.11
C ALA A 76 -15.43 11.03 13.71
N ALA A 77 -14.48 11.45 12.86
CA ALA A 77 -14.44 12.79 12.29
C ALA A 77 -15.52 13.03 11.22
N GLY A 78 -16.31 12.01 10.88
CA GLY A 78 -17.44 12.11 9.92
C GLY A 78 -17.02 12.06 8.45
N ALA A 79 -15.78 11.66 8.14
CA ALA A 79 -15.33 11.49 6.76
C ALA A 79 -16.10 10.34 6.08
N HIS A 80 -16.56 10.55 4.86
CA HIS A 80 -17.20 9.52 4.06
C HIS A 80 -16.13 8.62 3.43
N VAL A 81 -15.87 7.47 4.05
CA VAL A 81 -14.92 6.47 3.59
C VAL A 81 -15.63 5.46 2.71
N SER A 82 -15.27 5.39 1.44
CA SER A 82 -15.88 4.49 0.45
C SER A 82 -15.25 3.10 0.45
N TYR A 83 -13.91 3.01 0.71
CA TYR A 83 -13.18 1.73 0.76
C TYR A 83 -11.90 1.86 1.56
N LEU A 84 -11.42 0.74 2.08
CA LEU A 84 -10.17 0.62 2.83
C LEU A 84 -9.35 -0.56 2.28
N SER A 85 -8.08 -0.34 1.98
CA SER A 85 -7.19 -1.38 1.48
C SER A 85 -5.89 -1.44 2.28
N HIS A 86 -5.62 -2.58 2.90
CA HIS A 86 -4.33 -2.87 3.51
C HIS A 86 -3.38 -3.40 2.44
N ILE A 87 -2.29 -2.66 2.17
CA ILE A 87 -1.30 -3.04 1.16
C ILE A 87 -0.35 -4.07 1.76
N THR A 88 -0.56 -5.32 1.37
CA THR A 88 0.22 -6.49 1.80
C THR A 88 0.72 -7.26 0.58
N GLY A 89 0.84 -8.60 0.63
CA GLY A 89 1.15 -9.39 -0.57
C GLY A 89 0.27 -9.01 -1.75
N HIS A 90 0.80 -9.04 -2.97
CA HIS A 90 0.26 -8.48 -4.21
C HIS A 90 0.39 -6.93 -4.35
N GLY A 91 1.04 -6.26 -3.40
CA GLY A 91 1.35 -4.83 -3.51
C GLY A 91 0.17 -3.95 -3.93
N PHE A 92 0.38 -3.11 -4.93
CA PHE A 92 -0.62 -2.15 -5.42
C PHE A 92 -1.76 -2.78 -6.23
N LEU A 93 -1.67 -4.06 -6.63
CA LEU A 93 -2.83 -4.77 -7.18
C LEU A 93 -4.02 -4.73 -6.20
N LYS A 94 -3.75 -4.65 -4.89
CA LYS A 94 -4.80 -4.52 -3.87
C LYS A 94 -5.61 -3.23 -3.94
N LEU A 95 -5.09 -2.20 -4.58
CA LEU A 95 -5.84 -0.95 -4.77
C LEU A 95 -7.09 -1.15 -5.59
N MET A 96 -7.09 -2.10 -6.54
CA MET A 96 -8.23 -2.41 -7.40
C MET A 96 -8.98 -3.69 -6.99
N ARG A 97 -8.90 -4.10 -5.72
CA ARG A 97 -9.54 -5.33 -5.25
C ARG A 97 -11.06 -5.28 -5.32
N THR A 98 -11.64 -4.10 -5.14
CA THR A 98 -13.07 -3.85 -5.29
C THR A 98 -13.34 -2.96 -6.49
N GLY A 99 -14.57 -2.98 -6.99
CA GLY A 99 -15.01 -2.17 -8.12
C GLY A 99 -14.67 -2.79 -9.49
N SER A 100 -15.67 -2.84 -10.35
CA SER A 100 -15.53 -3.13 -11.79
C SER A 100 -15.79 -1.83 -12.56
N GLY A 101 -15.03 -1.60 -13.63
CA GLY A 101 -15.19 -0.38 -14.43
C GLY A 101 -14.56 0.87 -13.78
N LEU A 102 -13.57 0.69 -12.90
CA LEU A 102 -12.85 1.77 -12.23
C LEU A 102 -11.35 1.69 -12.51
N THR A 103 -10.76 2.84 -12.83
CA THR A 103 -9.31 3.05 -12.92
C THR A 103 -8.85 3.79 -11.67
N TYR A 104 -7.78 3.31 -11.06
CA TYR A 104 -7.17 3.87 -9.85
C TYR A 104 -5.90 4.61 -10.27
N ARG A 105 -6.00 5.94 -10.46
CA ARG A 105 -4.85 6.74 -10.90
C ARG A 105 -4.10 7.30 -9.72
N ILE A 106 -2.80 7.02 -9.68
CA ILE A 106 -1.86 7.45 -8.65
C ILE A 106 -0.91 8.47 -9.27
N GLY A 107 -1.01 9.73 -8.84
CA GLY A 107 -0.18 10.85 -9.28
C GLY A 107 0.98 11.16 -8.34
N GLU A 108 0.91 10.71 -7.07
CA GLU A 108 1.98 10.91 -6.09
C GLU A 108 2.26 9.64 -5.29
N LEU A 109 3.52 9.44 -4.92
CA LEU A 109 3.99 8.29 -4.12
C LEU A 109 4.61 8.77 -2.81
N LEU A 110 4.46 7.99 -1.76
CA LEU A 110 5.20 8.15 -0.53
C LEU A 110 6.67 7.72 -0.72
N PRO A 111 7.61 8.28 0.06
CA PRO A 111 8.99 7.80 0.06
C PRO A 111 9.06 6.30 0.37
N VAL A 112 9.82 5.58 -0.43
CA VAL A 112 10.04 4.14 -0.23
C VAL A 112 11.08 3.94 0.89
N PRO A 113 10.79 3.16 1.94
CA PRO A 113 11.76 2.79 2.95
C PRO A 113 13.00 2.12 2.34
N PRO A 114 14.23 2.47 2.76
CA PRO A 114 15.47 1.93 2.19
C PRO A 114 15.55 0.42 2.14
N VAL A 115 14.97 -0.27 3.11
CA VAL A 115 14.91 -1.74 3.13
C VAL A 115 14.12 -2.31 1.95
N LEU A 116 13.06 -1.64 1.50
CA LEU A 116 12.24 -2.11 0.37
C LEU A 116 12.93 -1.86 -0.96
N THR A 117 13.59 -0.71 -1.11
CA THR A 117 14.44 -0.42 -2.27
C THR A 117 15.58 -1.45 -2.36
N PHE A 118 16.26 -1.70 -1.25
CA PHE A 118 17.32 -2.71 -1.18
C PHE A 118 16.81 -4.11 -1.58
N LEU A 119 15.65 -4.53 -1.09
CA LEU A 119 15.05 -5.82 -1.45
C LEU A 119 14.75 -5.91 -2.95
N ALA A 120 14.15 -4.87 -3.53
CA ALA A 120 13.83 -4.83 -4.94
C ALA A 120 15.09 -4.90 -5.82
N GLU A 121 16.13 -4.13 -5.46
CA GLU A 121 17.42 -4.13 -6.15
C GLU A 121 18.13 -5.49 -6.07
N GLN A 122 18.23 -6.09 -4.87
CA GLN A 122 18.88 -7.38 -4.67
C GLN A 122 18.13 -8.53 -5.37
N ALA A 123 16.82 -8.40 -5.53
CA ALA A 123 16.00 -9.35 -6.27
C ALA A 123 16.00 -9.10 -7.79
N GLY A 124 16.59 -7.99 -8.28
CA GLY A 124 16.56 -7.59 -9.68
C GLY A 124 15.17 -7.27 -10.19
N MET A 125 14.30 -6.77 -9.32
CA MET A 125 12.91 -6.42 -9.67
C MET A 125 12.86 -5.15 -10.51
N SER A 126 12.05 -5.14 -11.55
CA SER A 126 11.55 -3.93 -12.18
C SER A 126 10.59 -3.19 -11.24
N ASP A 127 10.32 -1.89 -11.51
CA ASP A 127 9.33 -1.12 -10.74
C ASP A 127 7.98 -1.83 -10.72
N ARG A 128 7.54 -2.36 -11.86
CA ARG A 128 6.30 -3.14 -11.93
C ARG A 128 6.30 -4.33 -10.97
N GLU A 129 7.36 -5.13 -10.95
CA GLU A 129 7.48 -6.29 -10.06
C GLU A 129 7.54 -5.89 -8.59
N ALA A 130 8.29 -4.81 -8.26
CA ALA A 130 8.38 -4.29 -6.91
C ALA A 130 7.01 -3.84 -6.39
N TYR A 131 6.27 -3.04 -7.17
CA TYR A 131 4.95 -2.55 -6.79
C TYR A 131 3.83 -3.60 -6.84
N THR A 132 4.02 -4.74 -7.49
CA THR A 132 3.08 -5.88 -7.42
C THR A 132 3.45 -6.89 -6.34
N THR A 133 4.64 -6.81 -5.75
CA THR A 133 5.14 -7.77 -4.76
C THR A 133 5.22 -7.18 -3.35
N LEU A 134 5.75 -5.96 -3.24
CA LEU A 134 6.03 -5.26 -1.98
C LEU A 134 5.05 -4.09 -1.79
N ASN A 135 4.98 -3.56 -0.57
CA ASN A 135 4.14 -2.40 -0.28
C ASN A 135 4.73 -1.06 -0.76
N MET A 136 6.00 -1.03 -1.12
CA MET A 136 6.76 0.11 -1.64
C MET A 136 6.51 1.43 -0.89
N GLY A 137 6.44 1.35 0.45
CA GLY A 137 6.28 2.52 1.33
C GLY A 137 4.83 2.86 1.68
N VAL A 138 3.86 2.17 1.09
CA VAL A 138 2.44 2.36 1.36
C VAL A 138 1.88 1.17 2.11
N GLY A 139 1.52 1.35 3.39
CA GLY A 139 0.95 0.26 4.18
C GLY A 139 -0.57 0.21 4.11
N PHE A 140 -1.22 1.35 3.88
CA PHE A 140 -2.68 1.45 3.87
C PHE A 140 -3.17 2.49 2.87
N ALA A 141 -4.31 2.23 2.25
CA ALA A 141 -5.00 3.17 1.38
C ALA A 141 -6.43 3.39 1.86
N VAL A 142 -6.82 4.66 1.99
CA VAL A 142 -8.17 5.10 2.33
C VAL A 142 -8.78 5.75 1.10
N TYR A 143 -9.94 5.27 0.70
CA TYR A 143 -10.74 5.87 -0.37
C TYR A 143 -11.87 6.64 0.28
N CYS A 144 -12.00 7.90 -0.07
CA CYS A 144 -13.00 8.78 0.52
C CYS A 144 -13.47 9.82 -0.50
N ARG A 145 -14.57 10.50 -0.18
CA ARG A 145 -14.97 11.66 -0.99
C ARG A 145 -13.84 12.67 -1.05
N ALA A 146 -13.63 13.28 -2.22
CA ALA A 146 -12.52 14.23 -2.42
C ALA A 146 -12.46 15.35 -1.37
N GLY A 147 -13.64 15.83 -0.91
CA GLY A 147 -13.75 16.83 0.16
C GLY A 147 -13.26 16.38 1.53
N ASP A 148 -13.20 15.08 1.79
CA ASP A 148 -12.83 14.50 3.07
C ASP A 148 -11.34 14.07 3.13
N ALA A 149 -10.63 14.12 2.00
CA ALA A 149 -9.24 13.67 1.91
C ALA A 149 -8.32 14.41 2.89
N ALA A 150 -8.52 15.72 3.07
CA ALA A 150 -7.75 16.51 4.02
C ALA A 150 -7.99 16.07 5.48
N THR A 151 -9.20 15.64 5.82
CA THR A 151 -9.53 15.08 7.14
C THR A 151 -8.76 13.79 7.38
N VAL A 152 -8.70 12.89 6.39
CA VAL A 152 -7.92 11.63 6.49
C VAL A 152 -6.44 11.91 6.72
N VAL A 153 -5.86 12.83 5.94
CA VAL A 153 -4.44 13.24 6.09
C VAL A 153 -4.20 13.88 7.48
N GLY A 154 -5.11 14.73 7.94
CA GLY A 154 -5.03 15.38 9.26
C GLY A 154 -5.05 14.37 10.41
N GLU A 155 -5.95 13.38 10.37
CA GLU A 155 -6.04 12.34 11.39
C GLU A 155 -4.81 11.41 11.39
N ALA A 156 -4.27 11.09 10.21
CA ALA A 156 -3.00 10.37 10.11
C ALA A 156 -1.85 11.16 10.74
N SER A 157 -1.74 12.46 10.42
CA SER A 157 -0.72 13.35 10.98
C SER A 157 -0.83 13.47 12.50
N ALA A 158 -2.04 13.52 13.05
CA ALA A 158 -2.28 13.56 14.50
C ALA A 158 -1.80 12.29 15.22
N LEU A 159 -1.69 11.16 14.49
CA LEU A 159 -1.10 9.90 14.97
C LEU A 159 0.41 9.79 14.68
N GLY A 160 1.03 10.83 14.12
CA GLY A 160 2.45 10.80 13.72
C GLY A 160 2.72 10.01 12.45
N LEU A 161 1.67 9.67 11.68
CA LEU A 161 1.79 8.94 10.42
C LEU A 161 1.85 9.92 9.24
N ARG A 162 2.73 9.63 8.29
CA ARG A 162 2.75 10.36 7.02
C ARG A 162 1.63 9.84 6.12
N ALA A 163 0.84 10.76 5.60
CA ALA A 163 -0.18 10.45 4.61
C ALA A 163 -0.23 11.53 3.53
N ILE A 164 -0.63 11.14 2.31
CA ILE A 164 -0.77 12.04 1.17
C ILE A 164 -2.06 11.73 0.41
N VAL A 165 -2.63 12.71 -0.27
CA VAL A 165 -3.64 12.48 -1.30
C VAL A 165 -2.90 12.02 -2.54
N ALA A 166 -2.82 10.71 -2.73
CA ALA A 166 -1.97 10.09 -3.74
C ALA A 166 -2.60 10.11 -5.14
N GLY A 167 -3.93 10.17 -5.22
CA GLY A 167 -4.61 10.08 -6.50
C GLY A 167 -6.11 10.05 -6.37
N ALA A 168 -6.78 9.55 -7.40
CA ALA A 168 -8.22 9.47 -7.47
C ALA A 168 -8.71 8.23 -8.20
N VAL A 169 -9.97 7.89 -7.97
CA VAL A 169 -10.72 6.88 -8.72
C VAL A 169 -11.33 7.54 -9.95
N GLU A 170 -11.17 6.92 -11.10
CA GLU A 170 -11.70 7.37 -12.39
C GLU A 170 -12.64 6.32 -13.00
N GLU A 171 -13.54 6.73 -13.88
CA GLU A 171 -14.28 5.81 -14.72
C GLU A 171 -13.32 5.20 -15.77
N GLY A 172 -13.37 3.89 -15.97
CA GLY A 172 -12.49 3.24 -16.95
C GLY A 172 -12.29 1.75 -16.69
N PRO A 173 -11.44 1.09 -17.46
CA PRO A 173 -11.12 -0.31 -17.26
C PRO A 173 -10.50 -0.51 -15.88
N ARG A 174 -10.72 -1.70 -15.29
CA ARG A 174 -10.15 -2.05 -13.98
C ARG A 174 -8.63 -2.13 -14.07
N ARG A 175 -7.94 -1.12 -13.56
CA ARG A 175 -6.47 -1.05 -13.53
C ARG A 175 -5.98 -0.04 -12.52
N VAL A 176 -4.70 -0.14 -12.15
CA VAL A 176 -3.97 0.89 -11.40
C VAL A 176 -2.99 1.55 -12.35
N VAL A 177 -3.04 2.87 -12.47
CA VAL A 177 -2.08 3.67 -13.24
C VAL A 177 -1.20 4.43 -12.25
N ILE A 178 0.12 4.23 -12.31
CA ILE A 178 1.09 4.84 -11.39
C ILE A 178 1.95 5.80 -12.21
N ASP A 179 1.47 7.04 -12.37
CA ASP A 179 2.09 8.04 -13.25
C ASP A 179 3.56 8.33 -12.90
N PRO A 180 3.98 8.45 -11.60
CA PRO A 180 5.38 8.79 -11.28
C PRO A 180 6.43 7.80 -11.77
N ILE A 181 6.06 6.57 -12.07
CA ILE A 181 6.98 5.49 -12.50
C ILE A 181 6.57 4.87 -13.84
N ASP A 182 5.58 5.44 -14.51
CA ASP A 182 5.05 4.98 -15.82
C ASP A 182 4.67 3.49 -15.81
N VAL A 183 3.97 3.03 -14.75
CA VAL A 183 3.52 1.64 -14.61
C VAL A 183 2.00 1.57 -14.64
N VAL A 184 1.49 0.61 -15.43
CA VAL A 184 0.05 0.27 -15.45
C VAL A 184 -0.09 -1.19 -15.02
N LEU A 185 -0.91 -1.46 -14.00
CA LEU A 185 -1.24 -2.79 -13.50
C LEU A 185 -2.67 -3.12 -13.94
N GLU A 186 -2.83 -4.16 -14.73
CA GLU A 186 -4.14 -4.54 -15.29
C GLU A 186 -4.96 -5.42 -14.34
N GLY A 187 -6.28 -5.33 -14.41
CA GLY A 187 -7.18 -6.06 -13.53
C GLY A 187 -7.10 -7.58 -13.61
N GLU A 188 -6.68 -8.09 -14.76
CA GLU A 188 -6.47 -9.52 -15.01
C GLU A 188 -5.34 -10.10 -14.16
N GLU A 189 -4.32 -9.33 -13.83
CA GLU A 189 -3.20 -9.74 -13.00
C GLU A 189 -3.63 -10.12 -11.57
N MET A 190 -4.68 -9.49 -11.06
CA MET A 190 -5.23 -9.85 -9.76
C MET A 190 -5.88 -11.25 -9.74
N VAL A 191 -6.45 -11.67 -10.86
CA VAL A 191 -7.12 -12.99 -10.98
C VAL A 191 -6.10 -14.12 -11.03
N LEU A 192 -4.97 -13.91 -11.72
CA LEU A 192 -3.89 -14.90 -11.82
C LEU A 192 -3.25 -15.21 -10.47
N HIS A 193 -3.22 -14.24 -9.55
CA HIS A 193 -2.65 -14.44 -8.22
C HIS A 193 -3.63 -15.05 -7.20
N LEU A 194 -4.93 -15.03 -7.46
CA LEU A 194 -5.94 -15.68 -6.61
C LEU A 194 -6.21 -17.13 -7.00
N GLY A 195 -5.78 -17.54 -8.19
CA GLY A 195 -6.00 -18.90 -8.73
C GLY A 195 -4.81 -19.87 -8.58
N GLY A 196 -3.72 -19.46 -7.92
CA GLY A 196 -2.47 -20.22 -7.84
C GLY A 196 -2.27 -21.10 -6.60
N ASP A 197 -3.17 -21.12 -5.65
CA ASP A 197 -3.00 -21.85 -4.38
C ASP A 197 -3.86 -23.11 -4.21
N ASP A 198 -4.47 -23.62 -5.27
CA ASP A 198 -5.18 -24.91 -5.26
C ASP A 198 -4.65 -25.85 -6.38
N ALA A 199 -3.44 -26.40 -6.17
CA ALA A 199 -2.96 -27.59 -6.88
C ALA A 199 -1.89 -28.32 -6.05
#